data_c09968cc8a46624e4a007b8aa5900949
#
_entry.id   c09968cc8a46624e4a007b8aa5900949
#
_cell.length_a   1.000
_cell.length_b   1.000
_cell.length_c   1.000
_cell.angle_alpha   90.00
_cell.angle_beta   90.00
_cell.angle_gamma   90.00
#
_symmetry.space_group_name_H-M   'P 1'
#
loop_
_entity.id
_entity.type
_entity.pdbx_description
1 polymer ?
#
loop_
_entity_poly.entity_id
_entity_poly.type
_entity_poly.pdbx_seq_one_letter_code
_entity_poly.pdbx_strand_id
1 'polypeptide(L)'
;MVSKLIEKIQKTKAPICVGLDPMLSYIPEHVTKKAFAEFGETLEGAAEAIWQFNKEIVDATCDLIPSVKPQIAMYEQFGLPGLAAYDKTVKYCQEKGLIVIGDVKRGDIGSTSAAYATGHLGTVQVGSQTLSGFNTEYITVNPYLGTDGVKPFVDVCNQCDRGIFVLVKTSNPSSGCLLYTSPSPRD
;
A
#
# COMPACT_ATOMS: atom_id res chain seq x y z
N MET A 1 -5.19 7.66 -14.21
CA MET A 1 -5.12 6.41 -13.39
C MET A 1 -6.49 5.73 -13.20
N VAL A 2 -7.58 6.43 -12.88
CA VAL A 2 -8.92 5.81 -12.66
C VAL A 2 -9.38 4.99 -13.88
N SER A 3 -9.21 5.52 -15.09
CA SER A 3 -9.54 4.78 -16.33
C SER A 3 -8.82 3.44 -16.45
N LYS A 4 -7.54 3.39 -16.06
CA LYS A 4 -6.75 2.14 -16.07
C LYS A 4 -7.31 1.08 -15.12
N LEU A 5 -7.78 1.50 -13.93
CA LEU A 5 -8.42 0.58 -13.00
C LEU A 5 -9.76 0.07 -13.56
N ILE A 6 -10.57 0.94 -14.14
CA ILE A 6 -11.85 0.57 -14.78
C ILE A 6 -11.61 -0.41 -15.92
N GLU A 7 -10.66 -0.14 -16.81
CA GLU A 7 -10.28 -1.04 -17.92
C GLU A 7 -9.85 -2.42 -17.41
N LYS A 8 -9.07 -2.46 -16.34
CA LYS A 8 -8.66 -3.72 -15.70
C LYS A 8 -9.87 -4.49 -15.15
N ILE A 9 -10.77 -3.83 -14.43
CA ILE A 9 -12.02 -4.43 -13.90
C ILE A 9 -12.86 -4.99 -15.07
N GLN A 10 -12.99 -4.23 -16.15
CA GLN A 10 -13.75 -4.68 -17.34
C GLN A 10 -13.10 -5.90 -18.01
N LYS A 11 -11.77 -5.91 -18.10
CA LYS A 11 -11.01 -7.01 -18.70
C LYS A 11 -11.11 -8.29 -17.87
N THR A 12 -10.95 -8.19 -16.55
CA THR A 12 -11.04 -9.36 -15.65
C THR A 12 -12.48 -9.76 -15.35
N LYS A 13 -13.46 -8.88 -15.62
CA LYS A 13 -14.87 -9.04 -15.23
C LYS A 13 -15.05 -9.26 -13.72
N ALA A 14 -14.10 -8.81 -12.93
CA ALA A 14 -14.05 -9.01 -11.49
C ALA A 14 -13.71 -7.67 -10.80
N PRO A 15 -14.65 -6.98 -10.14
CA PRO A 15 -14.37 -5.77 -9.36
C PRO A 15 -13.82 -6.14 -7.97
N ILE A 16 -12.72 -6.89 -7.95
CA ILE A 16 -12.14 -7.48 -6.73
C ILE A 16 -10.75 -6.89 -6.48
N CYS A 17 -10.45 -6.58 -5.23
CA CYS A 17 -9.11 -6.23 -4.77
C CYS A 17 -8.69 -7.24 -3.70
N VAL A 18 -7.58 -7.94 -3.89
CA VAL A 18 -7.05 -8.86 -2.88
C VAL A 18 -6.17 -8.10 -1.90
N GLY A 19 -6.50 -8.19 -0.60
CA GLY A 19 -5.66 -7.67 0.48
C GLY A 19 -4.44 -8.55 0.69
N LEU A 20 -3.26 -7.94 0.75
CA LEU A 20 -2.01 -8.59 1.15
C LEU A 20 -1.63 -8.07 2.54
N ASP A 21 -2.26 -8.65 3.55
CA ASP A 21 -2.15 -8.31 4.96
C ASP A 21 -1.48 -9.47 5.72
N PRO A 22 -0.20 -9.80 5.43
CA PRO A 22 0.43 -11.03 5.89
C PRO A 22 0.75 -10.99 7.38
N MET A 23 0.11 -11.85 8.15
CA MET A 23 0.53 -12.17 9.52
C MET A 23 1.29 -13.49 9.51
N LEU A 24 2.37 -13.62 10.25
CA LEU A 24 3.15 -14.88 10.30
C LEU A 24 2.29 -16.09 10.69
N SER A 25 1.28 -15.89 11.55
CA SER A 25 0.33 -16.93 11.94
C SER A 25 -0.60 -17.42 10.83
N TYR A 26 -0.71 -16.67 9.72
CA TYR A 26 -1.51 -17.05 8.55
C TYR A 26 -0.68 -17.78 7.49
N ILE A 27 0.66 -17.65 7.57
CA ILE A 27 1.56 -18.27 6.60
C ILE A 27 1.65 -19.77 6.86
N PRO A 28 1.42 -20.61 5.84
CA PRO A 28 1.55 -22.04 5.98
C PRO A 28 2.91 -22.46 6.50
N GLU A 29 2.93 -23.47 7.39
CA GLU A 29 4.13 -23.90 8.11
C GLU A 29 5.29 -24.31 7.18
N HIS A 30 4.99 -24.87 6.03
CA HIS A 30 6.02 -25.24 5.06
C HIS A 30 6.76 -24.04 4.47
N VAL A 31 6.08 -22.89 4.33
CA VAL A 31 6.69 -21.63 3.86
C VAL A 31 7.58 -21.02 4.94
N THR A 32 7.06 -20.93 6.18
CA THR A 32 7.84 -20.39 7.30
C THR A 32 9.04 -21.26 7.62
N LYS A 33 8.91 -22.59 7.65
CA LYS A 33 10.03 -23.52 7.86
C LYS A 33 11.13 -23.35 6.80
N LYS A 34 10.76 -23.19 5.54
CA LYS A 34 11.72 -22.98 4.45
C LYS A 34 12.48 -21.66 4.63
N ALA A 35 11.77 -20.57 4.90
CA ALA A 35 12.37 -19.26 5.12
C ALA A 35 13.32 -19.27 6.35
N PHE A 36 12.88 -19.87 7.46
CA PHE A 36 13.66 -19.94 8.69
C PHE A 36 14.86 -20.89 8.59
N ALA A 37 14.80 -21.91 7.74
CA ALA A 37 15.94 -22.76 7.47
C ALA A 37 17.08 -22.02 6.74
N GLU A 38 16.74 -21.03 5.92
CA GLU A 38 17.71 -20.24 5.13
C GLU A 38 18.18 -18.99 5.88
N PHE A 39 17.25 -18.25 6.52
CA PHE A 39 17.50 -16.93 7.13
C PHE A 39 17.45 -16.94 8.67
N GLY A 40 17.15 -18.10 9.28
CA GLY A 40 16.96 -18.21 10.73
C GLY A 40 15.60 -17.66 11.21
N GLU A 41 15.33 -17.80 12.50
CA GLU A 41 14.18 -17.16 13.18
C GLU A 41 14.52 -15.70 13.49
N THR A 42 14.60 -14.88 12.44
CA THR A 42 15.03 -13.48 12.44
C THR A 42 13.99 -12.60 11.74
N LEU A 43 14.18 -11.28 11.75
CA LEU A 43 13.34 -10.37 10.98
C LEU A 43 13.47 -10.61 9.47
N GLU A 44 14.65 -11.02 9.00
CA GLU A 44 14.91 -11.40 7.62
C GLU A 44 14.16 -12.68 7.24
N GLY A 45 14.19 -13.69 8.11
CA GLY A 45 13.42 -14.92 7.91
C GLY A 45 11.94 -14.70 7.89
N ALA A 46 11.42 -13.83 8.77
CA ALA A 46 10.02 -13.41 8.75
C ALA A 46 9.64 -12.67 7.46
N ALA A 47 10.48 -11.74 7.03
CA ALA A 47 10.28 -10.97 5.79
C ALA A 47 10.30 -11.87 4.54
N GLU A 48 11.20 -12.86 4.49
CA GLU A 48 11.24 -13.81 3.39
C GLU A 48 9.99 -14.72 3.38
N ALA A 49 9.52 -15.18 4.55
CA ALA A 49 8.29 -15.96 4.64
C ALA A 49 7.08 -15.17 4.11
N ILE A 50 6.97 -13.88 4.50
CA ILE A 50 5.94 -12.97 4.02
C ILE A 50 6.02 -12.79 2.51
N TRP A 51 7.23 -12.58 1.98
CA TRP A 51 7.43 -12.43 0.55
C TRP A 51 7.00 -13.67 -0.23
N GLN A 52 7.42 -14.86 0.18
CA GLN A 52 7.05 -16.11 -0.49
C GLN A 52 5.54 -16.34 -0.46
N PHE A 53 4.90 -16.10 0.68
CA PHE A 53 3.45 -16.20 0.82
C PHE A 53 2.70 -15.25 -0.13
N ASN A 54 3.08 -13.97 -0.17
CA ASN A 54 2.49 -13.01 -1.09
C ASN A 54 2.69 -13.40 -2.55
N LYS A 55 3.90 -13.87 -2.88
CA LYS A 55 4.23 -14.32 -4.23
C LYS A 55 3.30 -15.45 -4.69
N GLU A 56 3.07 -16.45 -3.83
CA GLU A 56 2.18 -17.57 -4.13
C GLU A 56 0.73 -17.12 -4.31
N ILE A 57 0.24 -16.18 -3.48
CA ILE A 57 -1.10 -15.59 -3.65
C ILE A 57 -1.20 -14.85 -4.98
N VAL A 58 -0.22 -14.04 -5.30
CA VAL A 58 -0.20 -13.26 -6.56
C VAL A 58 -0.14 -14.20 -7.77
N ASP A 59 0.71 -15.21 -7.75
CA ASP A 59 0.80 -16.19 -8.84
C ASP A 59 -0.51 -16.96 -9.06
N ALA A 60 -1.25 -17.23 -7.97
CA ALA A 60 -2.53 -17.92 -8.03
C ALA A 60 -3.71 -17.04 -8.48
N THR A 61 -3.57 -15.72 -8.44
CA THR A 61 -4.73 -14.81 -8.61
C THR A 61 -4.55 -13.73 -9.67
N CYS A 62 -3.33 -13.49 -10.17
CA CYS A 62 -3.02 -12.34 -11.02
C CYS A 62 -3.79 -12.28 -12.36
N ASP A 63 -4.27 -13.40 -12.85
CA ASP A 63 -5.11 -13.51 -14.05
C ASP A 63 -6.61 -13.30 -13.77
N LEU A 64 -7.01 -13.37 -12.50
CA LEU A 64 -8.40 -13.31 -12.05
C LEU A 64 -8.81 -11.94 -11.53
N ILE A 65 -7.87 -11.13 -11.04
CA ILE A 65 -8.14 -9.88 -10.32
C ILE A 65 -7.48 -8.67 -10.99
N PRO A 66 -8.06 -7.46 -10.89
CA PRO A 66 -7.46 -6.24 -11.42
C PRO A 66 -6.42 -5.61 -10.49
N SER A 67 -6.52 -5.84 -9.16
CA SER A 67 -5.74 -5.10 -8.18
C SER A 67 -5.46 -5.87 -6.91
N VAL A 68 -4.39 -5.46 -6.21
CA VAL A 68 -4.02 -5.90 -4.87
C VAL A 68 -3.84 -4.70 -3.94
N LYS A 69 -3.98 -4.94 -2.63
CA LYS A 69 -3.83 -3.89 -1.60
C LYS A 69 -2.94 -4.38 -0.45
N PRO A 70 -1.61 -4.24 -0.57
CA PRO A 70 -0.71 -4.54 0.54
C PRO A 70 -0.83 -3.50 1.66
N GLN A 71 -1.04 -4.01 2.90
CA GLN A 71 -1.10 -3.20 4.12
C GLN A 71 0.30 -3.02 4.69
N ILE A 72 0.85 -1.81 4.61
CA ILE A 72 2.25 -1.54 4.97
C ILE A 72 2.57 -1.86 6.44
N ALA A 73 1.63 -1.69 7.37
CA ALA A 73 1.85 -1.97 8.79
C ALA A 73 2.26 -3.43 9.04
N MET A 74 1.76 -4.38 8.23
CA MET A 74 2.10 -5.79 8.32
C MET A 74 3.55 -6.09 7.93
N TYR A 75 4.19 -5.16 7.27
CA TYR A 75 5.60 -5.21 6.87
C TYR A 75 6.46 -4.33 7.80
N GLU A 76 6.02 -3.13 8.12
CA GLU A 76 6.73 -2.20 9.02
C GLU A 76 7.06 -2.82 10.38
N GLN A 77 6.22 -3.70 10.92
CA GLN A 77 6.46 -4.40 12.18
C GLN A 77 7.75 -5.24 12.16
N PHE A 78 8.29 -5.59 11.00
CA PHE A 78 9.55 -6.32 10.81
C PHE A 78 10.71 -5.41 10.41
N GLY A 79 10.58 -4.08 10.59
CA GLY A 79 11.61 -3.09 10.29
C GLY A 79 12.04 -3.06 8.82
N LEU A 80 13.33 -2.83 8.58
CA LEU A 80 13.86 -2.71 7.23
C LEU A 80 13.70 -3.98 6.38
N PRO A 81 13.92 -5.20 6.90
CA PRO A 81 13.64 -6.42 6.13
C PRO A 81 12.17 -6.51 5.69
N GLY A 82 11.23 -6.14 6.56
CA GLY A 82 9.80 -6.09 6.22
C GLY A 82 9.49 -5.06 5.13
N LEU A 83 10.05 -3.86 5.21
CA LEU A 83 9.89 -2.84 4.17
C LEU A 83 10.50 -3.26 2.83
N ALA A 84 11.63 -4.00 2.84
CA ALA A 84 12.19 -4.60 1.64
C ALA A 84 11.25 -5.66 1.03
N ALA A 85 10.60 -6.47 1.87
CA ALA A 85 9.57 -7.42 1.41
C ALA A 85 8.33 -6.71 0.84
N TYR A 86 7.93 -5.56 1.42
CA TYR A 86 6.86 -4.72 0.86
C TYR A 86 7.22 -4.21 -0.53
N ASP A 87 8.38 -3.59 -0.69
CA ASP A 87 8.85 -3.07 -1.97
C ASP A 87 8.95 -4.18 -3.04
N LYS A 88 9.50 -5.33 -2.66
CA LYS A 88 9.58 -6.52 -3.52
C LYS A 88 8.18 -7.03 -3.94
N THR A 89 7.22 -7.02 -3.02
CA THR A 89 5.83 -7.39 -3.28
C THR A 89 5.16 -6.42 -4.25
N VAL A 90 5.32 -5.11 -4.05
CA VAL A 90 4.77 -4.07 -4.95
C VAL A 90 5.29 -4.27 -6.37
N LYS A 91 6.61 -4.38 -6.55
CA LYS A 91 7.25 -4.57 -7.86
C LYS A 91 6.75 -5.84 -8.55
N TYR A 92 6.69 -6.94 -7.82
CA TYR A 92 6.21 -8.21 -8.36
C TYR A 92 4.74 -8.15 -8.83
N CYS A 93 3.87 -7.52 -8.06
CA CYS A 93 2.48 -7.31 -8.47
C CYS A 93 2.38 -6.48 -9.76
N GLN A 94 3.21 -5.46 -9.88
CA GLN A 94 3.28 -4.62 -11.09
C GLN A 94 3.81 -5.40 -12.29
N GLU A 95 4.82 -6.24 -12.14
CA GLU A 95 5.34 -7.14 -13.18
C GLU A 95 4.28 -8.13 -13.67
N LYS A 96 3.41 -8.59 -12.77
CA LYS A 96 2.23 -9.41 -13.10
C LYS A 96 1.07 -8.60 -13.70
N GLY A 97 1.27 -7.30 -13.87
CA GLY A 97 0.29 -6.39 -14.45
C GLY A 97 -0.87 -6.02 -13.54
N LEU A 98 -0.79 -6.25 -12.24
CA LEU A 98 -1.78 -5.82 -11.26
C LEU A 98 -1.65 -4.33 -10.94
N ILE A 99 -2.75 -3.70 -10.58
CA ILE A 99 -2.74 -2.36 -9.99
C ILE A 99 -2.51 -2.51 -8.48
N VAL A 100 -1.53 -1.79 -7.95
CA VAL A 100 -1.19 -1.84 -6.54
C VAL A 100 -1.77 -0.64 -5.81
N ILE A 101 -2.56 -0.91 -4.78
CA ILE A 101 -3.11 0.08 -3.85
C ILE A 101 -2.33 -0.03 -2.53
N GLY A 102 -1.36 0.84 -2.30
CA GLY A 102 -0.65 0.86 -1.02
C GLY A 102 -1.59 1.29 0.12
N ASP A 103 -1.93 0.36 1.02
CA ASP A 103 -2.73 0.71 2.19
C ASP A 103 -1.82 1.27 3.29
N VAL A 104 -1.52 2.57 3.19
CA VAL A 104 -0.50 3.24 4.00
C VAL A 104 -1.09 4.29 4.94
N LYS A 105 -2.32 4.73 4.68
CA LYS A 105 -3.07 5.71 5.49
C LYS A 105 -2.23 6.92 5.92
N ARG A 106 -1.40 7.44 4.99
CA ARG A 106 -0.53 8.58 5.28
C ARG A 106 -1.34 9.88 5.34
N GLY A 107 -0.87 10.82 6.14
CA GLY A 107 -1.42 12.15 6.27
C GLY A 107 -0.56 12.96 7.22
N ASP A 108 -0.22 14.18 6.80
CA ASP A 108 0.56 15.15 7.55
C ASP A 108 0.30 16.54 6.95
N ILE A 109 1.05 17.55 7.31
CA ILE A 109 0.94 18.90 6.75
C ILE A 109 2.10 19.23 5.81
N GLY A 110 1.85 20.10 4.84
CA GLY A 110 2.86 20.79 4.03
C GLY A 110 3.93 19.86 3.43
N SER A 111 5.18 20.14 3.73
CA SER A 111 6.35 19.44 3.19
C SER A 111 6.42 17.96 3.62
N THR A 112 5.96 17.63 4.83
CA THR A 112 5.93 16.24 5.32
C THR A 112 4.94 15.43 4.49
N SER A 113 3.74 15.96 4.25
CA SER A 113 2.76 15.31 3.37
C SER A 113 3.28 15.15 1.95
N ALA A 114 4.01 16.14 1.42
CA ALA A 114 4.65 16.08 0.11
C ALA A 114 5.73 14.97 0.05
N ALA A 115 6.51 14.78 1.12
CA ALA A 115 7.51 13.72 1.21
C ALA A 115 6.86 12.33 1.19
N TYR A 116 5.75 12.12 1.92
CA TYR A 116 4.97 10.89 1.84
C TYR A 116 4.41 10.64 0.44
N ALA A 117 3.84 11.67 -0.19
CA ALA A 117 3.28 11.57 -1.53
C ALA A 117 4.38 11.19 -2.55
N THR A 118 5.53 11.83 -2.49
CA THR A 118 6.70 11.53 -3.33
C THR A 118 7.18 10.09 -3.12
N GLY A 119 7.34 9.67 -1.87
CA GLY A 119 7.88 8.34 -1.53
C GLY A 119 7.00 7.18 -2.00
N HIS A 120 5.68 7.37 -1.99
CA HIS A 120 4.75 6.30 -2.38
C HIS A 120 4.29 6.37 -3.84
N LEU A 121 4.05 7.58 -4.37
CA LEU A 121 3.39 7.79 -5.67
C LEU A 121 4.28 8.47 -6.71
N GLY A 122 5.24 9.25 -6.25
CA GLY A 122 5.99 10.17 -7.09
C GLY A 122 7.43 9.74 -7.37
N THR A 123 8.22 10.74 -7.70
CA THR A 123 9.65 10.62 -7.97
C THR A 123 10.44 11.65 -7.16
N VAL A 124 11.66 11.29 -6.82
CA VAL A 124 12.61 12.16 -6.10
C VAL A 124 13.84 12.41 -6.95
N GLN A 125 14.32 13.64 -6.92
CA GLN A 125 15.58 14.02 -7.59
C GLN A 125 16.76 13.70 -6.67
N VAL A 126 17.68 12.86 -7.14
CA VAL A 126 18.92 12.53 -6.45
C VAL A 126 20.11 12.85 -7.39
N GLY A 127 20.77 13.96 -7.17
CA GLY A 127 21.76 14.47 -8.10
C GLY A 127 21.15 14.75 -9.49
N SER A 128 21.66 14.09 -10.52
CA SER A 128 21.14 14.17 -11.89
C SER A 128 20.06 13.13 -12.21
N GLN A 129 19.72 12.25 -11.26
CA GLN A 129 18.80 11.14 -11.47
C GLN A 129 17.41 11.46 -10.90
N THR A 130 16.37 11.06 -11.62
CA THR A 130 14.97 11.05 -11.12
C THR A 130 14.59 9.61 -10.80
N LEU A 131 14.32 9.34 -9.54
CA LEU A 131 14.12 7.98 -9.03
C LEU A 131 12.76 7.87 -8.32
N SER A 132 12.16 6.68 -8.34
CA SER A 132 10.93 6.37 -7.61
C SER A 132 11.23 5.63 -6.32
N GLY A 133 10.43 5.88 -5.27
CA GLY A 133 10.39 5.06 -4.07
C GLY A 133 9.56 3.78 -4.29
N PHE A 134 8.49 3.60 -3.52
CA PHE A 134 7.61 2.42 -3.65
C PHE A 134 6.80 2.39 -4.95
N ASN A 135 6.53 3.54 -5.56
CA ASN A 135 5.94 3.68 -6.90
C ASN A 135 4.58 2.96 -7.09
N THR A 136 3.72 2.96 -6.07
CA THR A 136 2.38 2.36 -6.16
C THR A 136 1.45 3.18 -7.07
N GLU A 137 0.43 2.55 -7.66
CA GLU A 137 -0.55 3.25 -8.50
C GLU A 137 -1.52 4.09 -7.67
N TYR A 138 -1.89 3.58 -6.49
CA TYR A 138 -2.75 4.26 -5.53
C TYR A 138 -2.20 4.12 -4.12
N ILE A 139 -2.62 5.03 -3.24
CA ILE A 139 -2.49 4.87 -1.78
C ILE A 139 -3.75 5.31 -1.05
N THR A 140 -3.88 4.86 0.20
CA THR A 140 -4.86 5.39 1.14
C THR A 140 -4.30 6.60 1.88
N VAL A 141 -5.13 7.63 2.10
CA VAL A 141 -4.76 8.92 2.71
C VAL A 141 -5.70 9.25 3.84
N ASN A 142 -5.16 9.72 4.96
CA ASN A 142 -5.91 10.21 6.11
C ASN A 142 -6.16 11.73 5.96
N PRO A 143 -7.43 12.18 5.88
CA PRO A 143 -7.77 13.58 5.66
C PRO A 143 -7.89 14.42 6.94
N TYR A 144 -7.55 13.89 8.10
CA TYR A 144 -7.78 14.54 9.39
C TYR A 144 -7.29 16.00 9.46
N LEU A 145 -6.17 16.31 8.82
CA LEU A 145 -5.58 17.65 8.77
C LEU A 145 -6.15 18.53 7.63
N GLY A 146 -7.25 18.10 7.01
CA GLY A 146 -7.94 18.89 6.00
C GLY A 146 -7.23 18.98 4.65
N THR A 147 -7.54 20.04 3.91
CA THR A 147 -7.04 20.27 2.54
C THR A 147 -5.51 20.34 2.49
N ASP A 148 -4.88 20.97 3.48
CA ASP A 148 -3.42 21.12 3.55
C ASP A 148 -2.70 19.77 3.62
N GLY A 149 -3.33 18.78 4.26
CA GLY A 149 -2.81 17.42 4.35
C GLY A 149 -3.03 16.61 3.08
N VAL A 150 -4.13 16.83 2.36
CA VAL A 150 -4.54 16.03 1.18
C VAL A 150 -3.96 16.58 -0.12
N LYS A 151 -3.90 17.91 -0.25
CA LYS A 151 -3.46 18.57 -1.49
C LYS A 151 -2.11 18.10 -2.03
N PRO A 152 -1.04 17.91 -1.21
CA PRO A 152 0.24 17.42 -1.72
C PRO A 152 0.15 16.05 -2.42
N PHE A 153 -0.72 15.16 -1.95
CA PHE A 153 -0.97 13.88 -2.63
C PHE A 153 -1.67 14.06 -3.96
N VAL A 154 -2.67 14.96 -4.03
CA VAL A 154 -3.38 15.30 -5.28
C VAL A 154 -2.42 15.87 -6.31
N ASP A 155 -1.52 16.76 -5.89
CA ASP A 155 -0.52 17.39 -6.77
C ASP A 155 0.39 16.33 -7.40
N VAL A 156 0.90 15.37 -6.61
CA VAL A 156 1.72 14.26 -7.13
C VAL A 156 0.89 13.32 -8.02
N CYS A 157 -0.37 13.04 -7.66
CA CYS A 157 -1.25 12.26 -8.52
C CYS A 157 -1.42 12.85 -9.91
N ASN A 158 -1.60 14.17 -9.99
CA ASN A 158 -1.74 14.88 -11.27
C ASN A 158 -0.45 14.86 -12.09
N GLN A 159 0.71 14.95 -11.44
CA GLN A 159 2.02 14.93 -12.10
C GLN A 159 2.42 13.54 -12.61
N CYS A 160 2.09 12.48 -11.87
CA CYS A 160 2.59 11.12 -12.10
C CYS A 160 1.53 10.14 -12.60
N ASP A 161 0.31 10.60 -12.92
CA ASP A 161 -0.84 9.74 -13.26
C ASP A 161 -1.06 8.65 -12.19
N ARG A 162 -1.28 9.07 -10.96
CA ARG A 162 -1.56 8.22 -9.79
C ARG A 162 -2.95 8.53 -9.21
N GLY A 163 -3.32 7.83 -8.15
CA GLY A 163 -4.59 8.05 -7.47
C GLY A 163 -4.48 7.90 -5.96
N ILE A 164 -5.49 8.41 -5.25
CA ILE A 164 -5.62 8.24 -3.80
C ILE A 164 -7.02 7.77 -3.42
N PHE A 165 -7.10 7.01 -2.34
CA PHE A 165 -8.32 6.71 -1.62
C PHE A 165 -8.32 7.47 -0.30
N VAL A 166 -9.17 8.47 -0.18
CA VAL A 166 -9.29 9.28 1.03
C VAL A 166 -10.22 8.59 2.02
N LEU A 167 -9.80 8.44 3.28
CA LEU A 167 -10.63 7.87 4.34
C LEU A 167 -11.76 8.84 4.66
N VAL A 168 -13.01 8.42 4.44
CA VAL A 168 -14.22 9.20 4.79
C VAL A 168 -14.82 8.65 6.07
N LYS A 169 -15.10 7.35 6.11
CA LYS A 169 -15.60 6.64 7.29
C LYS A 169 -14.94 5.27 7.37
N THR A 170 -14.35 4.97 8.51
CA THR A 170 -13.69 3.69 8.77
C THR A 170 -14.66 2.69 9.42
N SER A 171 -14.33 1.39 9.36
CA SER A 171 -15.19 0.31 9.82
C SER A 171 -15.07 -0.03 11.32
N ASN A 172 -14.09 0.58 12.01
CA ASN A 172 -13.87 0.33 13.43
C ASN A 172 -15.01 0.87 14.31
N PRO A 173 -15.28 0.28 15.50
CA PRO A 173 -16.39 0.68 16.37
C PRO A 173 -16.39 2.17 16.75
N SER A 174 -15.22 2.76 16.95
CA SER A 174 -15.07 4.18 17.32
C SER A 174 -15.10 5.16 16.14
N SER A 175 -15.39 4.71 14.93
CA SER A 175 -15.43 5.57 13.73
C SER A 175 -16.45 6.72 13.81
N GLY A 176 -17.48 6.57 14.64
CA GLY A 176 -18.48 7.62 14.89
C GLY A 176 -17.96 8.79 15.72
N CYS A 177 -16.85 8.67 16.44
CA CYS A 177 -16.36 9.70 17.35
C CYS A 177 -15.99 11.00 16.62
N LEU A 178 -15.13 10.94 15.63
CA LEU A 178 -14.66 12.12 14.89
C LEU A 178 -15.44 12.39 13.61
N LEU A 179 -15.98 11.34 12.98
CA LEU A 179 -16.54 11.43 11.64
C LEU A 179 -18.06 11.63 11.61
N TYR A 180 -18.75 11.52 12.76
CA TYR A 180 -20.22 11.58 12.78
C TYR A 180 -20.85 12.37 13.93
N THR A 181 -20.27 12.36 15.13
CA THR A 181 -20.95 12.82 16.35
C THR A 181 -20.17 13.81 17.20
N SER A 182 -18.94 14.16 16.83
CA SER A 182 -18.20 15.15 17.62
C SER A 182 -18.74 16.56 17.29
N PRO A 183 -19.47 17.22 18.22
CA PRO A 183 -19.81 18.62 18.00
C PRO A 183 -18.52 19.42 17.95
N SER A 184 -18.38 20.25 16.92
CA SER A 184 -17.28 21.18 16.84
C SER A 184 -17.38 22.19 17.98
N PRO A 185 -16.30 22.49 18.71
CA PRO A 185 -16.30 23.57 19.70
C PRO A 185 -16.57 24.96 19.11
N ARG A 186 -16.73 25.05 17.78
CA ARG A 186 -17.01 26.30 17.03
C ARG A 186 -18.43 26.36 16.48
N ASP A 187 -19.21 25.32 16.66
CA ASP A 187 -20.65 25.30 16.37
C ASP A 187 -21.43 25.72 17.64
#